data_6e7f009c6d6c8d5e84e6908b9d4c7c3a
#
_entry.id   6e7f009c6d6c8d5e84e6908b9d4c7c3a
#
_cell.length_a   1.000
_cell.length_b   1.000
_cell.length_c   1.000
_cell.angle_alpha   90.00
_cell.angle_beta   90.00
_cell.angle_gamma   90.00
#
_symmetry.space_group_name_H-M   'P 1'
#
loop_
_entity.id
_entity.type
_entity.pdbx_description
1 polymer ?
#
loop_
_entity_poly.entity_id
_entity_poly.type
_entity_poly.pdbx_seq_one_letter_code
_entity_poly.pdbx_strand_id
1 'polypeptide(L)'
;MVYEDESSNDLSSLDISSSSDGMMYRIPASIDDKVYMGIENSSLDVCLEHGLPPERRVAFEGFVTGRRFLVCAQPPPQNCGFVGWVDQEWPPTMQNALLKLWEMLEDSKSARRDDNLENSLKIHHLTEEKRNLDANDDKLVEDVNQLLNLVEAQGMVIRTQKANHLKVKVKLNDEILVLNLHIDGLKKGIENLIKRKDELKI
;
A
#
# COMPACT_ATOMS: atom_id res chain seq x y z
N MET A 1 -1.06 3.59 -13.16
CA MET A 1 -1.24 2.47 -14.10
C MET A 1 -1.45 1.25 -13.24
N VAL A 2 -2.71 0.93 -13.00
CA VAL A 2 -3.14 -0.14 -12.08
C VAL A 2 -3.32 -1.37 -12.95
N TYR A 3 -2.56 -2.42 -12.70
CA TYR A 3 -2.80 -3.74 -13.28
C TYR A 3 -3.78 -4.46 -12.36
N GLU A 4 -5.02 -4.54 -12.79
CA GLU A 4 -6.01 -5.44 -12.22
C GLU A 4 -5.71 -6.84 -12.75
N ASP A 5 -5.18 -7.69 -11.88
CA ASP A 5 -5.00 -9.13 -12.15
C ASP A 5 -6.17 -9.87 -11.50
N GLU A 6 -7.27 -9.93 -12.26
CA GLU A 6 -8.40 -10.80 -11.94
C GLU A 6 -8.07 -12.22 -12.36
N SER A 7 -7.52 -13.01 -11.46
CA SER A 7 -7.49 -14.46 -11.57
C SER A 7 -7.86 -15.10 -10.24
N SER A 8 -9.13 -14.95 -9.87
CA SER A 8 -9.75 -15.76 -8.83
C SER A 8 -10.13 -17.12 -9.40
N ASN A 9 -9.17 -18.06 -9.41
CA ASN A 9 -9.49 -19.47 -9.46
C ASN A 9 -9.78 -19.97 -8.05
N ASP A 10 -11.06 -19.88 -7.72
CA ASP A 10 -11.64 -20.49 -6.53
C ASP A 10 -11.69 -22.01 -6.71
N LEU A 11 -10.58 -22.67 -6.38
CA LEU A 11 -10.55 -24.12 -6.20
C LEU A 11 -10.96 -24.39 -4.75
N SER A 12 -12.28 -24.49 -4.57
CA SER A 12 -12.92 -24.91 -3.33
C SER A 12 -12.23 -26.15 -2.73
N SER A 13 -11.92 -26.05 -1.45
CA SER A 13 -11.38 -27.08 -0.58
C SER A 13 -12.09 -28.41 -0.77
N LEU A 14 -11.33 -29.42 -1.17
CA LEU A 14 -11.81 -30.81 -1.21
C LEU A 14 -11.75 -31.34 0.24
N ASP A 15 -12.89 -31.36 0.92
CA ASP A 15 -13.08 -32.10 2.15
C ASP A 15 -12.86 -33.60 1.86
N ILE A 16 -11.77 -34.11 2.37
CA ILE A 16 -11.50 -35.56 2.41
C ILE A 16 -12.24 -36.11 3.64
N SER A 17 -13.53 -36.31 3.50
CA SER A 17 -14.26 -37.14 4.44
C SER A 17 -14.30 -38.58 3.92
N SER A 18 -13.51 -39.44 4.52
CA SER A 18 -13.55 -40.87 4.31
C SER A 18 -14.87 -41.48 4.88
N SER A 19 -15.86 -41.68 4.03
CA SER A 19 -16.96 -42.55 4.31
C SER A 19 -16.97 -43.67 3.26
N SER A 20 -16.60 -44.86 3.69
CA SER A 20 -16.73 -46.09 2.95
C SER A 20 -18.22 -46.51 2.93
N ASP A 21 -18.97 -45.97 1.98
CA ASP A 21 -20.21 -46.63 1.52
C ASP A 21 -20.62 -46.05 0.17
N GLY A 22 -20.66 -46.94 -0.87
CA GLY A 22 -21.09 -46.57 -2.21
C GLY A 22 -19.97 -45.98 -3.07
N MET A 23 -19.10 -46.80 -3.65
CA MET A 23 -18.28 -46.41 -4.79
C MET A 23 -19.16 -46.11 -6.00
N MET A 24 -19.90 -45.05 -5.99
CA MET A 24 -20.28 -44.38 -7.22
C MET A 24 -18.99 -43.81 -7.81
N TYR A 25 -18.67 -44.19 -9.02
CA TYR A 25 -17.45 -43.87 -9.74
C TYR A 25 -17.26 -42.34 -9.83
N ARG A 26 -16.60 -41.76 -8.82
CA ARG A 26 -16.25 -40.33 -8.82
C ARG A 26 -15.41 -40.05 -10.07
N ILE A 27 -15.82 -39.07 -10.85
CA ILE A 27 -15.03 -38.61 -11.99
C ILE A 27 -13.74 -38.00 -11.43
N PRO A 28 -12.55 -38.47 -11.80
CA PRO A 28 -11.29 -37.87 -11.41
C PRO A 28 -11.19 -36.41 -11.89
N ALA A 29 -10.54 -35.55 -11.12
CA ALA A 29 -10.14 -34.25 -11.65
C ALA A 29 -9.31 -34.46 -12.93
N SER A 30 -9.53 -33.61 -13.93
CA SER A 30 -8.93 -33.79 -15.25
C SER A 30 -8.36 -32.51 -15.80
N ILE A 31 -7.40 -32.65 -16.70
CA ILE A 31 -6.86 -31.56 -17.50
C ILE A 31 -7.26 -31.73 -18.97
N ASP A 32 -7.32 -30.61 -19.68
CA ASP A 32 -7.50 -30.59 -21.12
C ASP A 32 -6.19 -31.03 -21.80
N ASP A 33 -6.20 -32.16 -22.47
CA ASP A 33 -5.08 -32.65 -23.25
C ASP A 33 -5.38 -32.53 -24.74
N LYS A 34 -4.55 -31.76 -25.47
CA LYS A 34 -4.75 -31.45 -26.89
C LYS A 34 -4.68 -32.70 -27.79
N VAL A 35 -4.02 -33.76 -27.32
CA VAL A 35 -3.83 -35.02 -28.09
C VAL A 35 -4.91 -36.01 -27.72
N TYR A 36 -5.42 -35.99 -26.48
CA TYR A 36 -6.41 -36.92 -25.98
C TYR A 36 -7.65 -36.21 -25.45
N MET A 37 -8.49 -35.71 -26.34
CA MET A 37 -9.73 -34.98 -26.04
C MET A 37 -10.83 -35.34 -27.04
N GLY A 38 -12.06 -34.93 -26.74
CA GLY A 38 -13.24 -35.13 -27.61
C GLY A 38 -13.91 -36.48 -27.42
N ILE A 39 -14.86 -36.77 -28.30
CA ILE A 39 -15.68 -37.97 -28.21
C ILE A 39 -14.93 -39.21 -28.69
N GLU A 40 -15.03 -40.31 -27.94
CA GLU A 40 -14.47 -41.62 -28.30
C GLU A 40 -15.47 -42.40 -29.14
N ASN A 41 -15.21 -42.49 -30.45
CA ASN A 41 -16.10 -43.17 -31.39
C ASN A 41 -15.59 -44.60 -31.80
N SER A 42 -14.36 -44.92 -31.41
CA SER A 42 -13.72 -46.18 -31.79
C SER A 42 -13.81 -47.26 -30.72
N SER A 43 -14.20 -46.90 -29.49
CA SER A 43 -14.40 -47.85 -28.39
C SER A 43 -15.80 -48.47 -28.44
N LEU A 44 -15.91 -49.74 -28.03
CA LEU A 44 -17.18 -50.37 -27.74
C LEU A 44 -17.79 -49.93 -26.42
N ASP A 45 -17.02 -49.19 -25.64
CA ASP A 45 -17.46 -48.65 -24.36
C ASP A 45 -18.42 -47.49 -24.59
N VAL A 46 -19.61 -47.59 -24.07
CA VAL A 46 -20.64 -46.56 -24.11
C VAL A 46 -21.06 -46.22 -22.68
N CYS A 47 -21.52 -45.03 -22.49
CA CYS A 47 -22.13 -44.63 -21.23
C CYS A 47 -23.35 -45.53 -20.92
N LEU A 48 -23.36 -46.20 -19.79
CA LEU A 48 -24.37 -47.19 -19.43
C LEU A 48 -25.80 -46.66 -19.36
N GLU A 49 -25.95 -45.38 -18.93
CA GLU A 49 -27.28 -44.78 -18.80
C GLU A 49 -27.81 -44.20 -20.12
N HIS A 50 -26.92 -43.63 -20.96
CA HIS A 50 -27.35 -42.91 -22.15
C HIS A 50 -27.05 -43.69 -23.45
N GLY A 51 -26.23 -44.74 -23.38
CA GLY A 51 -25.85 -45.50 -24.58
C GLY A 51 -25.05 -44.66 -25.62
N LEU A 52 -24.47 -43.53 -25.19
CA LEU A 52 -23.75 -42.62 -26.05
C LEU A 52 -22.23 -42.84 -25.97
N PRO A 53 -21.51 -42.53 -27.04
CA PRO A 53 -20.05 -42.54 -27.02
C PRO A 53 -19.51 -41.60 -25.91
N PRO A 54 -18.54 -42.06 -25.11
CA PRO A 54 -18.02 -41.25 -24.00
C PRO A 54 -17.02 -40.19 -24.47
N GLU A 55 -16.72 -39.25 -23.60
CA GLU A 55 -15.70 -38.24 -23.80
C GLU A 55 -14.35 -38.68 -23.21
N ARG A 56 -13.27 -38.40 -23.92
CA ARG A 56 -11.88 -38.68 -23.54
C ARG A 56 -11.38 -37.64 -22.58
N ARG A 57 -10.78 -38.07 -21.46
CA ARG A 57 -10.16 -37.19 -20.48
C ARG A 57 -8.87 -37.77 -19.91
N VAL A 58 -7.99 -36.87 -19.40
CA VAL A 58 -6.74 -37.25 -18.73
C VAL A 58 -6.86 -36.83 -17.25
N ALA A 59 -6.66 -37.81 -16.37
CA ALA A 59 -6.73 -37.58 -14.92
C ALA A 59 -5.57 -36.70 -14.45
N PHE A 60 -5.89 -35.77 -13.55
CA PHE A 60 -4.91 -34.89 -12.90
C PHE A 60 -5.21 -34.80 -11.39
N GLU A 61 -5.06 -35.96 -10.74
CA GLU A 61 -5.39 -36.13 -9.31
C GLU A 61 -4.53 -37.26 -8.72
N GLY A 62 -3.78 -36.91 -7.67
CA GLY A 62 -3.01 -37.87 -6.88
C GLY A 62 -2.19 -38.87 -7.71
N PHE A 63 -2.28 -40.15 -7.35
CA PHE A 63 -1.52 -41.23 -7.98
C PHE A 63 -2.06 -41.67 -9.36
N VAL A 64 -3.27 -41.24 -9.75
CA VAL A 64 -3.84 -41.52 -11.07
C VAL A 64 -3.49 -40.47 -12.13
N THR A 65 -2.77 -39.44 -11.77
CA THR A 65 -2.34 -38.36 -12.66
C THR A 65 -1.70 -38.91 -13.94
N GLY A 66 -2.17 -38.40 -15.08
CA GLY A 66 -1.71 -38.79 -16.43
C GLY A 66 -2.40 -40.04 -17.01
N ARG A 67 -3.26 -40.76 -16.25
CA ARG A 67 -4.04 -41.88 -16.80
C ARG A 67 -5.20 -41.33 -17.62
N ARG A 68 -5.42 -41.97 -18.77
CA ARG A 68 -6.54 -41.65 -19.64
C ARG A 68 -7.79 -42.41 -19.18
N PHE A 69 -8.93 -41.76 -19.26
CA PHE A 69 -10.21 -42.33 -18.88
C PHE A 69 -11.34 -41.79 -19.76
N LEU A 70 -12.47 -42.44 -19.68
CA LEU A 70 -13.70 -42.12 -20.39
C LEU A 70 -14.74 -41.67 -19.40
N VAL A 71 -15.48 -40.60 -19.75
CA VAL A 71 -16.56 -40.04 -18.97
C VAL A 71 -17.79 -39.84 -19.83
N CYS A 72 -18.98 -39.80 -19.24
CA CYS A 72 -20.20 -39.48 -19.95
C CYS A 72 -20.09 -38.13 -20.66
N ALA A 73 -20.41 -38.12 -21.97
CA ALA A 73 -20.32 -36.89 -22.79
C ALA A 73 -21.48 -35.90 -22.56
N GLN A 74 -22.48 -36.26 -21.75
CA GLN A 74 -23.57 -35.33 -21.42
C GLN A 74 -23.08 -34.20 -20.49
N PRO A 75 -23.52 -32.95 -20.72
CA PRO A 75 -23.20 -31.87 -19.80
C PRO A 75 -23.93 -32.05 -18.46
N PRO A 76 -23.41 -31.49 -17.37
CA PRO A 76 -24.17 -31.40 -16.11
C PRO A 76 -25.52 -30.71 -16.32
N PRO A 77 -26.62 -31.13 -15.63
CA PRO A 77 -26.69 -32.20 -14.63
C PRO A 77 -26.94 -33.60 -15.20
N GLN A 78 -26.99 -33.79 -16.52
CA GLN A 78 -27.29 -35.08 -17.14
C GLN A 78 -26.09 -36.02 -17.20
N ASN A 79 -24.91 -35.58 -16.79
CA ASN A 79 -23.72 -36.41 -16.78
C ASN A 79 -23.85 -37.53 -15.76
N CYS A 80 -23.80 -38.79 -16.19
CA CYS A 80 -23.91 -39.96 -15.32
C CYS A 80 -22.56 -40.44 -14.75
N GLY A 81 -21.46 -39.74 -15.03
CA GLY A 81 -20.19 -39.94 -14.36
C GLY A 81 -19.15 -40.71 -15.17
N PHE A 82 -18.31 -41.44 -14.46
CA PHE A 82 -17.18 -42.19 -14.98
C PHE A 82 -17.65 -43.40 -15.75
N VAL A 83 -17.03 -43.65 -16.90
CA VAL A 83 -17.31 -44.81 -17.77
C VAL A 83 -16.24 -45.90 -17.62
N GLY A 84 -14.97 -45.54 -17.75
CA GLY A 84 -13.90 -46.53 -17.62
C GLY A 84 -12.50 -45.97 -17.78
N TRP A 85 -11.51 -46.68 -17.28
CA TRP A 85 -10.11 -46.38 -17.51
C TRP A 85 -9.67 -46.94 -18.85
N VAL A 86 -8.92 -46.15 -19.62
CA VAL A 86 -8.27 -46.60 -20.86
C VAL A 86 -6.89 -47.18 -20.55
N ASP A 87 -6.14 -46.54 -19.65
CA ASP A 87 -4.83 -46.99 -19.23
C ASP A 87 -4.92 -47.93 -18.03
N GLN A 88 -3.99 -48.87 -17.95
CA GLN A 88 -3.81 -49.69 -16.76
C GLN A 88 -3.33 -48.85 -15.58
N GLU A 89 -3.44 -49.41 -14.39
CA GLU A 89 -2.88 -48.76 -13.19
C GLU A 89 -1.37 -48.56 -13.31
N TRP A 90 -0.92 -47.43 -12.83
CA TRP A 90 0.51 -47.15 -12.76
C TRP A 90 1.21 -48.18 -11.84
N PRO A 91 2.44 -48.56 -12.13
CA PRO A 91 3.24 -49.36 -11.22
C PRO A 91 3.38 -48.66 -9.86
N PRO A 92 3.48 -49.40 -8.74
CA PRO A 92 3.55 -48.83 -7.39
C PRO A 92 4.64 -47.75 -7.22
N THR A 93 5.77 -47.91 -7.89
CA THR A 93 6.86 -46.92 -7.87
C THR A 93 6.45 -45.59 -8.50
N MET A 94 5.68 -45.62 -9.58
CA MET A 94 5.15 -44.43 -10.24
C MET A 94 4.06 -43.78 -9.36
N GLN A 95 3.15 -44.56 -8.79
CA GLN A 95 2.13 -44.07 -7.87
C GLN A 95 2.75 -43.34 -6.69
N ASN A 96 3.78 -43.92 -6.06
CA ASN A 96 4.49 -43.28 -4.95
C ASN A 96 5.20 -41.98 -5.36
N ALA A 97 5.80 -41.95 -6.56
CA ALA A 97 6.43 -40.73 -7.07
C ALA A 97 5.41 -39.62 -7.31
N LEU A 98 4.25 -39.93 -7.89
CA LEU A 98 3.17 -38.98 -8.11
C LEU A 98 2.60 -38.46 -6.81
N LEU A 99 2.37 -39.34 -5.82
CA LEU A 99 1.92 -38.91 -4.48
C LEU A 99 2.92 -37.95 -3.84
N LYS A 100 4.22 -38.23 -3.94
CA LYS A 100 5.26 -37.34 -3.40
C LYS A 100 5.28 -35.97 -4.11
N LEU A 101 5.08 -35.94 -5.43
CA LEU A 101 4.98 -34.70 -6.18
C LEU A 101 3.76 -33.87 -5.75
N TRP A 102 2.62 -34.52 -5.53
CA TRP A 102 1.42 -33.86 -5.02
C TRP A 102 1.59 -33.30 -3.61
N GLU A 103 2.23 -34.07 -2.71
CA GLU A 103 2.60 -33.59 -1.37
C GLU A 103 3.47 -32.32 -1.46
N MET A 104 4.55 -32.36 -2.25
CA MET A 104 5.42 -31.19 -2.45
C MET A 104 4.68 -29.99 -3.07
N LEU A 105 3.73 -30.24 -3.95
CA LEU A 105 2.90 -29.18 -4.54
C LEU A 105 2.00 -28.53 -3.48
N GLU A 106 1.35 -29.31 -2.63
CA GLU A 106 0.49 -28.78 -1.57
C GLU A 106 1.31 -28.04 -0.51
N ASP A 107 2.49 -28.55 -0.13
CA ASP A 107 3.41 -27.83 0.76
C ASP A 107 3.82 -26.47 0.17
N SER A 108 4.15 -26.44 -1.12
CA SER A 108 4.52 -25.22 -1.83
C SER A 108 3.36 -24.22 -1.90
N LYS A 109 2.14 -24.69 -2.16
CA LYS A 109 0.94 -23.85 -2.16
C LYS A 109 0.64 -23.29 -0.78
N SER A 110 0.83 -24.10 0.28
CA SER A 110 0.64 -23.65 1.66
C SER A 110 1.63 -22.55 2.02
N ALA A 111 2.92 -22.78 1.79
CA ALA A 111 3.96 -21.79 2.02
C ALA A 111 3.69 -20.47 1.28
N ARG A 112 3.25 -20.56 0.02
CA ARG A 112 2.88 -19.38 -0.77
C ARG A 112 1.68 -18.62 -0.20
N ARG A 113 0.69 -19.33 0.35
CA ARG A 113 -0.44 -18.67 1.03
C ARG A 113 0.02 -17.93 2.29
N ASP A 114 0.90 -18.56 3.07
CA ASP A 114 1.43 -17.97 4.30
C ASP A 114 2.29 -16.74 3.98
N ASP A 115 3.16 -16.81 2.97
CA ASP A 115 3.95 -15.68 2.49
C ASP A 115 3.07 -14.52 2.00
N ASN A 116 1.99 -14.82 1.27
CA ASN A 116 1.06 -13.81 0.79
C ASN A 116 0.32 -13.13 1.94
N LEU A 117 -0.09 -13.88 2.97
CA LEU A 117 -0.71 -13.32 4.16
C LEU A 117 0.25 -12.40 4.91
N GLU A 118 1.48 -12.87 5.15
CA GLU A 118 2.52 -12.08 5.81
C GLU A 118 2.83 -10.78 5.05
N ASN A 119 2.98 -10.87 3.73
CA ASN A 119 3.20 -9.71 2.87
C ASN A 119 2.03 -8.72 2.92
N SER A 120 0.79 -9.22 2.91
CA SER A 120 -0.41 -8.38 3.04
C SER A 120 -0.43 -7.62 4.37
N LEU A 121 -0.08 -8.27 5.48
CA LEU A 121 0.02 -7.63 6.78
C LEU A 121 1.13 -6.57 6.83
N LYS A 122 2.30 -6.86 6.24
CA LYS A 122 3.40 -5.88 6.11
C LYS A 122 3.00 -4.65 5.31
N ILE A 123 2.33 -4.85 4.17
CA ILE A 123 1.83 -3.75 3.33
C ILE A 123 0.84 -2.89 4.10
N HIS A 124 -0.08 -3.51 4.85
CA HIS A 124 -1.04 -2.77 5.68
C HIS A 124 -0.34 -1.93 6.74
N HIS A 125 0.60 -2.50 7.48
CA HIS A 125 1.39 -1.79 8.50
C HIS A 125 2.17 -0.61 7.93
N LEU A 126 2.90 -0.83 6.81
CA LEU A 126 3.66 0.23 6.15
C LEU A 126 2.76 1.34 5.60
N THR A 127 1.57 1.00 5.15
CA THR A 127 0.58 2.00 4.68
C THR A 127 0.07 2.87 5.82
N GLU A 128 -0.18 2.28 6.99
CA GLU A 128 -0.55 3.04 8.20
C GLU A 128 0.59 3.93 8.70
N GLU A 129 1.80 3.39 8.74
CA GLU A 129 2.99 4.16 9.15
C GLU A 129 3.23 5.35 8.20
N LYS A 130 3.12 5.13 6.90
CA LYS A 130 3.20 6.21 5.91
C LYS A 130 2.14 7.29 6.16
N ARG A 131 0.88 6.91 6.39
CA ARG A 131 -0.21 7.87 6.67
C ARG A 131 0.07 8.71 7.91
N ASN A 132 0.62 8.09 8.96
CA ASN A 132 1.00 8.80 10.18
C ASN A 132 2.16 9.78 9.94
N LEU A 133 3.15 9.41 9.13
CA LEU A 133 4.25 10.29 8.74
C LEU A 133 3.74 11.49 7.92
N ASP A 134 2.90 11.26 6.92
CA ASP A 134 2.31 12.32 6.10
C ASP A 134 1.54 13.32 6.98
N ALA A 135 0.74 12.84 7.95
CA ALA A 135 0.02 13.71 8.88
C ALA A 135 0.95 14.53 9.82
N ASN A 136 2.08 13.95 10.23
CA ASN A 136 3.09 14.67 11.03
C ASN A 136 3.81 15.72 10.19
N ASP A 137 4.12 15.45 8.93
CA ASP A 137 4.72 16.41 8.01
C ASP A 137 3.79 17.59 7.75
N ASP A 138 2.50 17.37 7.51
CA ASP A 138 1.51 18.42 7.34
C ASP A 138 1.46 19.35 8.57
N LYS A 139 1.47 18.75 9.77
CA LYS A 139 1.50 19.51 11.03
C LYS A 139 2.78 20.32 11.18
N LEU A 140 3.93 19.73 10.84
CA LEU A 140 5.22 20.43 10.91
C LEU A 140 5.26 21.63 9.96
N VAL A 141 4.73 21.49 8.75
CA VAL A 141 4.59 22.58 7.77
C VAL A 141 3.71 23.70 8.34
N GLU A 142 2.59 23.38 8.98
CA GLU A 142 1.72 24.36 9.66
C GLU A 142 2.46 25.12 10.76
N ASP A 143 3.17 24.40 11.65
CA ASP A 143 3.94 24.97 12.75
C ASP A 143 5.05 25.92 12.23
N VAL A 144 5.75 25.54 11.17
CA VAL A 144 6.76 26.38 10.52
C VAL A 144 6.15 27.66 9.95
N ASN A 145 5.00 27.56 9.28
CA ASN A 145 4.30 28.73 8.75
C ASN A 145 3.85 29.69 9.86
N GLN A 146 3.35 29.17 10.98
CA GLN A 146 2.99 29.99 12.14
C GLN A 146 4.21 30.71 12.71
N LEU A 147 5.35 30.04 12.87
CA LEU A 147 6.59 30.64 13.33
C LEU A 147 7.10 31.74 12.39
N LEU A 148 7.03 31.52 11.07
CA LEU A 148 7.40 32.54 10.08
C LEU A 148 6.54 33.80 10.21
N ASN A 149 5.22 33.65 10.36
CA ASN A 149 4.30 34.75 10.57
C ASN A 149 4.62 35.53 11.85
N LEU A 150 4.95 34.84 12.95
CA LEU A 150 5.37 35.49 14.22
C LEU A 150 6.68 36.26 14.06
N VAL A 151 7.67 35.71 13.38
CA VAL A 151 8.96 36.37 13.09
C VAL A 151 8.75 37.63 12.26
N GLU A 152 7.88 37.59 11.26
CA GLU A 152 7.54 38.74 10.43
C GLU A 152 6.85 39.86 11.25
N ALA A 153 5.86 39.50 12.09
CA ALA A 153 5.17 40.41 12.97
C ALA A 153 6.14 41.06 13.95
N GLN A 154 7.02 40.30 14.59
CA GLN A 154 8.06 40.87 15.49
C GLN A 154 9.01 41.79 14.75
N GLY A 155 9.40 41.40 13.52
CA GLY A 155 10.24 42.25 12.65
C GLY A 155 9.58 43.62 12.35
N MET A 156 8.25 43.66 12.14
CA MET A 156 7.52 44.91 11.97
C MET A 156 7.51 45.77 13.25
N VAL A 157 7.27 45.16 14.39
CA VAL A 157 7.30 45.86 15.69
C VAL A 157 8.68 46.50 15.95
N ILE A 158 9.75 45.75 15.74
CA ILE A 158 11.12 46.24 15.89
C ILE A 158 11.40 47.42 14.94
N ARG A 159 10.99 47.34 13.68
CA ARG A 159 11.14 48.43 12.71
C ARG A 159 10.40 49.68 13.16
N THR A 160 9.17 49.55 13.66
CA THR A 160 8.35 50.64 14.15
C THR A 160 8.98 51.29 15.40
N GLN A 161 9.46 50.50 16.35
CA GLN A 161 10.16 50.98 17.54
C GLN A 161 11.45 51.75 17.18
N LYS A 162 12.26 51.21 16.25
CA LYS A 162 13.46 51.91 15.74
C LYS A 162 13.11 53.27 15.13
N ALA A 163 12.06 53.32 14.28
CA ALA A 163 11.63 54.56 13.67
C ALA A 163 11.16 55.59 14.72
N ASN A 164 10.40 55.16 15.73
CA ASN A 164 9.96 56.02 16.82
C ASN A 164 11.14 56.50 17.69
N HIS A 165 12.08 55.63 18.00
CA HIS A 165 13.29 56.00 18.74
C HIS A 165 14.12 57.07 18.00
N LEU A 166 14.27 56.91 16.67
CA LEU A 166 14.95 57.89 15.84
C LEU A 166 14.25 59.27 15.87
N LYS A 167 12.90 59.30 15.78
CA LYS A 167 12.14 60.53 15.87
C LYS A 167 12.33 61.24 17.22
N VAL A 168 12.31 60.47 18.33
CA VAL A 168 12.55 61.04 19.68
C VAL A 168 13.96 61.56 19.77
N LYS A 169 14.97 60.84 19.25
CA LYS A 169 16.36 61.31 19.25
C LYS A 169 16.57 62.61 18.47
N VAL A 170 15.91 62.76 17.32
CA VAL A 170 15.96 64.00 16.53
C VAL A 170 15.35 65.18 17.34
N LYS A 171 14.14 65.01 17.92
CA LYS A 171 13.51 66.05 18.75
C LYS A 171 14.38 66.46 19.93
N LEU A 172 14.98 65.49 20.62
CA LEU A 172 15.84 65.77 21.76
C LEU A 172 17.08 66.52 21.33
N ASN A 173 17.69 66.23 20.20
CA ASN A 173 18.82 66.96 19.64
C ASN A 173 18.43 68.45 19.31
N ASP A 174 17.23 68.64 18.71
CA ASP A 174 16.71 69.97 18.40
C ASP A 174 16.48 70.82 19.70
N GLU A 175 15.92 70.22 20.76
CA GLU A 175 15.75 70.86 22.05
C GLU A 175 17.10 71.21 22.69
N ILE A 176 18.09 70.31 22.62
CA ILE A 176 19.44 70.60 23.13
C ILE A 176 20.06 71.74 22.36
N LEU A 177 19.87 71.84 21.05
CA LEU A 177 20.37 72.94 20.24
C LEU A 177 19.74 74.33 20.72
N VAL A 178 18.44 74.31 20.87
CA VAL A 178 17.72 75.54 21.36
C VAL A 178 18.20 75.91 22.73
N LEU A 179 18.35 75.02 23.69
CA LEU A 179 18.87 75.27 25.02
C LEU A 179 20.28 75.85 25.01
N ASN A 180 21.16 75.32 24.16
CA ASN A 180 22.52 75.77 23.97
C ASN A 180 22.54 77.22 23.45
N LEU A 181 21.67 77.62 22.51
CA LEU A 181 21.52 78.98 22.01
C LEU A 181 21.05 79.93 23.12
N HIS A 182 20.11 79.52 23.98
CA HIS A 182 19.65 80.24 25.11
C HIS A 182 20.79 80.45 26.13
N ILE A 183 21.57 79.42 26.43
CA ILE A 183 22.73 79.54 27.35
C ILE A 183 23.76 80.56 26.82
N ASP A 184 24.04 80.50 25.52
CA ASP A 184 25.00 81.42 24.90
C ASP A 184 24.45 82.87 24.89
N GLY A 185 23.15 83.06 24.68
CA GLY A 185 22.48 84.34 24.84
C GLY A 185 22.60 84.89 26.28
N LEU A 186 22.34 84.04 27.28
CA LEU A 186 22.49 84.45 28.70
C LEU A 186 23.93 84.74 29.07
N LYS A 187 24.93 83.99 28.61
CA LYS A 187 26.34 84.30 28.83
C LYS A 187 26.71 85.68 28.30
N LYS A 188 26.32 86.02 27.06
CA LYS A 188 26.53 87.35 26.49
C LYS A 188 25.84 88.42 27.26
N GLY A 189 24.62 88.16 27.73
CA GLY A 189 23.90 89.09 28.62
C GLY A 189 24.65 89.36 29.93
N ILE A 190 25.16 88.33 30.59
CA ILE A 190 25.99 88.43 31.80
C ILE A 190 27.28 89.22 31.54
N GLU A 191 27.99 88.90 30.45
CA GLU A 191 29.19 89.68 30.09
C GLU A 191 28.92 91.16 29.89
N ASN A 192 27.80 91.53 29.24
CA ASN A 192 27.41 92.92 29.06
C ASN A 192 27.06 93.60 30.40
N LEU A 193 26.40 92.87 31.31
CA LEU A 193 26.10 93.42 32.64
C LEU A 193 27.37 93.66 33.49
N ILE A 194 28.36 92.71 33.38
CA ILE A 194 29.67 92.90 34.05
C ILE A 194 30.38 94.09 33.47
N LYS A 195 30.46 94.31 32.18
CA LYS A 195 31.06 95.52 31.57
C LYS A 195 30.40 96.82 32.07
N ARG A 196 29.04 96.89 32.08
CA ARG A 196 28.32 98.04 32.58
C ARG A 196 28.61 98.29 34.06
N LYS A 197 28.68 97.25 34.87
CA LYS A 197 29.02 97.37 36.30
C LYS A 197 30.41 97.92 36.47
N ASP A 198 31.35 97.51 35.65
CA ASP A 198 32.74 97.98 35.72
C ASP A 198 32.82 99.41 35.22
N GLU A 199 32.06 99.82 34.23
CA GLU A 199 31.96 101.24 33.76
C GLU A 199 31.32 102.17 34.80
N LEU A 200 30.46 101.67 35.68
CA LEU A 200 29.78 102.42 36.76
C LEU A 200 30.65 102.56 38.04
N LYS A 201 31.79 101.87 38.11
CA LYS A 201 32.73 101.99 39.28
C LYS A 201 33.82 103.03 39.10
N ILE A 202 33.83 103.74 37.98
CA ILE A 202 34.69 104.93 37.76
C ILE A 202 33.95 106.18 38.22
#